data_bd114e9563194d21a68505928d62ab85
#
_entry.id   bd114e9563194d21a68505928d62ab85
#
_cell.length_a   1.000
_cell.length_b   1.000
_cell.length_c   1.000
_cell.angle_alpha   90.00
_cell.angle_beta   90.00
_cell.angle_gamma   90.00
#
_symmetry.space_group_name_H-M   'P 1'
#
loop_
_entity.id
_entity.type
_entity.pdbx_description
1 polymer ?
#
loop_
_entity_poly.entity_id
_entity_poly.type
_entity_poly.pdbx_seq_one_letter_code
_entity_poly.pdbx_strand_id
1 'polypeptide(L)'
;MIDSQEEKSSLFLPISQVESCASQPRKQFDPESLADLADSIREHGIIQPLTVRKLQSGYYQIIAGERRWRAARMAGLTQVPAIVIEADDRKAMELAMIENLQREDLNPIEEAEGYQVLMSQYNMTQEETAQRVGKSRSAVANALRLLNLCPPVRAMVEDGRLTNGHARALLPLSPALQETTAATILKNDLSVRQTEQLVKKLTAGKKEKPSPAGLTVDYAQEAARDLGNTLGRGCRIISGKKKGRIELEYYGVDDLNELLEALHTIKKP
;
A
#
# COMPACT_ATOMS: atom_id res chain seq x y z
N MET A 1 32.52 -3.65 -3.90
CA MET A 1 33.23 -2.42 -4.20
C MET A 1 32.28 -1.29 -3.88
N ILE A 2 32.50 -0.62 -2.77
CA ILE A 2 31.68 0.49 -2.29
C ILE A 2 32.19 1.71 -3.02
N ASP A 3 31.36 2.21 -3.94
CA ASP A 3 31.66 3.43 -4.67
C ASP A 3 31.76 4.60 -3.71
N SER A 4 32.89 5.24 -3.78
CA SER A 4 33.31 6.42 -3.06
C SER A 4 32.18 7.47 -3.04
N GLN A 5 31.64 7.76 -1.85
CA GLN A 5 30.98 9.04 -1.58
C GLN A 5 32.03 10.12 -1.81
N GLU A 6 32.01 10.76 -2.98
CA GLU A 6 32.62 12.07 -3.14
C GLU A 6 32.02 12.97 -2.05
N GLU A 7 32.83 13.39 -1.09
CA GLU A 7 32.50 14.47 -0.17
C GLU A 7 32.19 15.72 -1.00
N LYS A 8 30.90 15.93 -1.30
CA LYS A 8 30.44 17.12 -1.96
C LYS A 8 30.66 18.29 -1.01
N SER A 9 31.81 18.97 -1.16
CA SER A 9 32.16 20.13 -0.36
C SER A 9 31.05 21.18 -0.45
N SER A 10 30.53 21.60 0.69
CA SER A 10 29.57 22.69 0.75
C SER A 10 30.28 24.00 0.41
N LEU A 11 29.68 24.78 -0.51
CA LEU A 11 30.14 26.11 -0.90
C LEU A 11 29.25 27.16 -0.21
N PHE A 12 29.83 28.28 0.22
CA PHE A 12 29.06 29.44 0.67
C PHE A 12 28.65 30.27 -0.51
N LEU A 13 27.36 30.38 -0.76
CA LEU A 13 26.79 31.14 -1.86
C LEU A 13 26.15 32.44 -1.36
N PRO A 14 26.31 33.57 -2.07
CA PRO A 14 25.54 34.76 -1.76
C PRO A 14 24.02 34.46 -1.82
N ILE A 15 23.28 34.81 -0.77
CA ILE A 15 21.83 34.51 -0.71
C ILE A 15 21.04 35.21 -1.82
N SER A 16 21.56 36.33 -2.33
CA SER A 16 21.00 37.08 -3.46
C SER A 16 21.12 36.36 -4.82
N GLN A 17 22.02 35.37 -4.91
CA GLN A 17 22.22 34.57 -6.13
C GLN A 17 21.42 33.24 -6.04
N VAL A 18 20.71 32.98 -4.94
CA VAL A 18 19.92 31.76 -4.75
C VAL A 18 18.44 32.10 -4.91
N GLU A 19 17.77 31.39 -5.80
CA GLU A 19 16.36 31.58 -6.12
C GLU A 19 15.51 30.33 -5.87
N SER A 20 14.24 30.55 -5.55
CA SER A 20 13.25 29.50 -5.36
C SER A 20 12.83 28.87 -6.69
N CYS A 21 12.49 27.57 -6.69
CA CYS A 21 11.88 26.93 -7.83
C CYS A 21 10.38 27.21 -7.87
N ALA A 22 9.85 27.70 -9.00
CA ALA A 22 8.41 28.00 -9.16
C ALA A 22 7.51 26.75 -9.05
N SER A 23 8.05 25.54 -9.26
CA SER A 23 7.34 24.27 -9.20
C SER A 23 7.44 23.57 -7.84
N GLN A 24 7.84 24.28 -6.77
CA GLN A 24 7.90 23.70 -5.41
C GLN A 24 6.53 23.17 -4.96
N PRO A 25 6.43 21.92 -4.54
CA PRO A 25 5.15 21.33 -4.12
C PRO A 25 4.58 21.98 -2.84
N ARG A 26 5.45 22.50 -1.96
CA ARG A 26 5.01 23.14 -0.72
C ARG A 26 4.80 24.63 -0.93
N LYS A 27 3.52 25.06 -1.05
CA LYS A 27 3.13 26.45 -1.22
C LYS A 27 2.80 27.18 0.10
N GLN A 28 2.44 26.45 1.15
CA GLN A 28 2.09 27.02 2.44
C GLN A 28 3.18 26.75 3.47
N PHE A 29 3.66 27.80 4.08
CA PHE A 29 4.64 27.78 5.17
C PHE A 29 3.98 28.45 6.37
N ASP A 30 3.91 27.75 7.49
CA ASP A 30 3.46 28.32 8.74
C ASP A 30 4.41 29.42 9.19
N PRO A 31 3.92 30.67 9.38
CA PRO A 31 4.76 31.82 9.71
C PRO A 31 5.50 31.68 11.05
N GLU A 32 4.84 31.12 12.08
CA GLU A 32 5.44 30.94 13.41
C GLU A 32 6.61 29.95 13.34
N SER A 33 6.37 28.77 12.76
CA SER A 33 7.39 27.75 12.55
C SER A 33 8.56 28.21 11.65
N LEU A 34 8.36 29.21 10.79
CA LEU A 34 9.42 29.78 9.98
C LEU A 34 10.22 30.82 10.79
N ALA A 35 9.57 31.58 11.67
CA ALA A 35 10.21 32.53 12.57
C ALA A 35 11.11 31.82 13.59
N ASP A 36 10.63 30.73 14.22
CA ASP A 36 11.44 29.90 15.12
C ASP A 36 12.68 29.37 14.44
N LEU A 37 12.55 28.91 13.20
CA LEU A 37 13.69 28.46 12.40
C LEU A 37 14.65 29.61 12.07
N ALA A 38 14.15 30.82 11.81
CA ALA A 38 14.99 31.99 11.56
C ALA A 38 15.79 32.40 12.80
N ASP A 39 15.20 32.32 13.99
CA ASP A 39 15.88 32.60 15.24
C ASP A 39 17.00 31.55 15.52
N SER A 40 16.69 30.28 15.33
CA SER A 40 17.71 29.22 15.41
C SER A 40 18.84 29.41 14.41
N ILE A 41 18.54 29.81 13.15
CA ILE A 41 19.56 30.07 12.12
C ILE A 41 20.39 31.31 12.47
N ARG A 42 19.83 32.31 13.12
CA ARG A 42 20.57 33.50 13.57
C ARG A 42 21.62 33.16 14.62
N GLU A 43 21.29 32.20 15.51
CA GLU A 43 22.18 31.77 16.60
C GLU A 43 23.23 30.75 16.12
N HIS A 44 22.82 29.76 15.36
CA HIS A 44 23.65 28.59 15.05
C HIS A 44 24.07 28.48 13.58
N GLY A 45 23.53 29.36 12.71
CA GLY A 45 23.71 29.25 11.28
C GLY A 45 22.91 28.11 10.65
N ILE A 46 23.16 27.84 9.39
CA ILE A 46 22.55 26.69 8.68
C ILE A 46 23.45 25.47 8.87
N ILE A 47 23.04 24.53 9.70
CA ILE A 47 23.79 23.30 9.97
C ILE A 47 23.76 22.35 8.77
N GLN A 48 22.60 22.18 8.15
CA GLN A 48 22.43 21.32 6.98
C GLN A 48 22.41 22.18 5.70
N PRO A 49 23.40 22.05 4.79
CA PRO A 49 23.46 22.87 3.58
C PRO A 49 22.22 22.76 2.70
N LEU A 50 21.95 23.79 1.90
CA LEU A 50 20.96 23.75 0.83
C LEU A 50 21.46 22.85 -0.30
N THR A 51 20.53 22.23 -1.03
CA THR A 51 20.88 21.58 -2.31
C THR A 51 20.40 22.48 -3.45
N VAL A 52 21.33 22.89 -4.29
CA VAL A 52 21.05 23.82 -5.40
C VAL A 52 21.63 23.30 -6.71
N ARG A 53 21.13 23.80 -7.83
CA ARG A 53 21.74 23.64 -9.15
C ARG A 53 22.13 25.00 -9.73
N LYS A 54 23.17 25.04 -10.52
CA LYS A 54 23.58 26.26 -11.26
C LYS A 54 22.72 26.41 -12.51
N LEU A 55 22.16 27.58 -12.70
CA LEU A 55 21.41 27.95 -13.91
C LEU A 55 22.36 28.57 -14.97
N GLN A 56 21.90 28.58 -16.21
CA GLN A 56 22.65 29.26 -17.31
C GLN A 56 22.81 30.77 -17.09
N SER A 57 21.88 31.36 -16.29
CA SER A 57 21.96 32.77 -15.87
C SER A 57 23.08 33.08 -14.88
N GLY A 58 23.74 32.06 -14.34
CA GLY A 58 24.74 32.20 -13.28
C GLY A 58 24.16 32.17 -11.86
N TYR A 59 22.82 32.18 -11.70
CA TYR A 59 22.12 32.03 -10.44
C TYR A 59 22.04 30.53 -10.02
N TYR A 60 21.65 30.34 -8.79
CA TYR A 60 21.47 28.97 -8.22
C TYR A 60 20.04 28.75 -7.86
N GLN A 61 19.41 27.69 -8.39
CA GLN A 61 18.05 27.33 -8.09
C GLN A 61 17.99 26.26 -7.00
N ILE A 62 17.14 26.47 -5.99
CA ILE A 62 16.96 25.56 -4.88
C ILE A 62 16.25 24.29 -5.37
N ILE A 63 16.85 23.13 -5.10
CA ILE A 63 16.24 21.81 -5.25
C ILE A 63 15.65 21.36 -3.92
N ALA A 64 16.43 21.49 -2.83
CA ALA A 64 16.02 21.14 -1.48
C ALA A 64 16.48 22.17 -0.45
N GLY A 65 15.66 22.43 0.58
CA GLY A 65 15.98 23.36 1.66
C GLY A 65 15.31 24.74 1.57
N GLU A 66 14.21 24.89 0.84
CA GLU A 66 13.45 26.14 0.70
C GLU A 66 13.14 26.81 2.04
N ARG A 67 12.70 26.05 3.07
CA ARG A 67 12.43 26.60 4.42
C ARG A 67 13.68 27.24 5.03
N ARG A 68 14.84 26.57 4.91
CA ARG A 68 16.12 27.07 5.43
C ARG A 68 16.55 28.33 4.72
N TRP A 69 16.36 28.41 3.41
CA TRP A 69 16.65 29.61 2.65
C TRP A 69 15.76 30.80 3.03
N ARG A 70 14.44 30.59 3.19
CA ARG A 70 13.52 31.63 3.64
C ARG A 70 13.85 32.12 5.04
N ALA A 71 14.06 31.19 5.96
CA ALA A 71 14.47 31.51 7.32
C ALA A 71 15.82 32.22 7.39
N ALA A 72 16.79 31.85 6.57
CA ALA A 72 18.07 32.55 6.44
C ALA A 72 17.91 33.99 5.95
N ARG A 73 17.01 34.24 4.99
CA ARG A 73 16.65 35.60 4.57
C ARG A 73 16.04 36.42 5.69
N MET A 74 15.14 35.83 6.45
CA MET A 74 14.51 36.45 7.63
C MET A 74 15.54 36.72 8.74
N ALA A 75 16.51 35.82 8.91
CA ALA A 75 17.61 35.99 9.86
C ALA A 75 18.64 37.03 9.43
N GLY A 76 18.58 37.52 8.18
CA GLY A 76 19.52 38.55 7.64
C GLY A 76 20.88 38.01 7.19
N LEU A 77 21.00 36.69 6.93
CA LEU A 77 22.25 36.12 6.41
C LEU A 77 22.55 36.64 4.99
N THR A 78 23.81 36.92 4.75
CA THR A 78 24.30 37.34 3.42
C THR A 78 24.74 36.15 2.57
N GLN A 79 25.11 35.04 3.19
CA GLN A 79 25.58 33.82 2.54
C GLN A 79 24.92 32.60 3.16
N VAL A 80 24.76 31.55 2.36
CA VAL A 80 24.21 30.28 2.80
C VAL A 80 25.08 29.12 2.34
N PRO A 81 25.32 28.09 3.19
CA PRO A 81 26.02 26.89 2.78
C PRO A 81 25.15 26.10 1.80
N ALA A 82 25.71 25.71 0.67
CA ALA A 82 24.99 24.98 -0.37
C ALA A 82 25.87 23.91 -1.02
N ILE A 83 25.26 22.79 -1.39
CA ILE A 83 25.83 21.75 -2.23
C ILE A 83 25.30 22.00 -3.64
N VAL A 84 26.24 22.28 -4.57
CA VAL A 84 25.88 22.47 -5.98
C VAL A 84 25.89 21.11 -6.67
N ILE A 85 24.77 20.75 -7.29
CA ILE A 85 24.68 19.55 -8.12
C ILE A 85 24.46 19.92 -9.57
N GLU A 86 25.08 19.17 -10.47
CA GLU A 86 24.82 19.27 -11.91
C GLU A 86 23.56 18.48 -12.21
N ALA A 87 22.48 19.18 -12.54
CA ALA A 87 21.19 18.57 -12.86
C ALA A 87 20.46 19.42 -13.89
N ASP A 88 19.94 18.76 -14.92
CA ASP A 88 18.95 19.37 -15.82
C ASP A 88 17.61 19.59 -15.09
N ASP A 89 16.65 20.23 -15.76
CA ASP A 89 15.33 20.51 -15.16
C ASP A 89 14.63 19.24 -14.68
N ARG A 90 14.70 18.18 -15.48
CA ARG A 90 14.06 16.88 -15.15
C ARG A 90 14.69 16.24 -13.93
N LYS A 91 16.01 16.22 -13.85
CA LYS A 91 16.77 15.65 -12.73
C LYS A 91 16.58 16.45 -11.45
N ALA A 92 16.53 17.78 -11.56
CA ALA A 92 16.26 18.64 -10.42
C ALA A 92 14.86 18.40 -9.83
N MET A 93 13.84 18.28 -10.68
CA MET A 93 12.47 17.95 -10.24
C MET A 93 12.38 16.55 -9.63
N GLU A 94 13.07 15.56 -10.22
CA GLU A 94 13.16 14.20 -9.65
C GLU A 94 13.71 14.24 -8.22
N LEU A 95 14.85 14.91 -8.03
CA LEU A 95 15.51 15.01 -6.72
C LEU A 95 14.65 15.76 -5.69
N ALA A 96 13.98 16.83 -6.09
CA ALA A 96 13.04 17.55 -5.22
C ALA A 96 11.84 16.69 -4.82
N MET A 97 11.33 15.85 -5.73
CA MET A 97 10.24 14.91 -5.43
C MET A 97 10.69 13.81 -4.47
N ILE A 98 11.89 13.24 -4.68
CA ILE A 98 12.44 12.21 -3.80
C ILE A 98 12.67 12.78 -2.39
N GLU A 99 13.22 14.00 -2.28
CA GLU A 99 13.41 14.67 -0.98
C GLU A 99 12.06 14.86 -0.27
N ASN A 100 11.04 15.34 -0.98
CA ASN A 100 9.72 15.51 -0.41
C ASN A 100 9.10 14.18 0.05
N LEU A 101 9.32 13.08 -0.68
CA LEU A 101 8.85 11.73 -0.30
C LEU A 101 9.59 11.13 0.89
N GLN A 102 10.77 11.62 1.23
CA GLN A 102 11.54 11.18 2.41
C GLN A 102 11.10 11.88 3.71
N ARG A 103 10.11 12.76 3.64
CA ARG A 103 9.57 13.42 4.83
C ARG A 103 8.77 12.44 5.67
N GLU A 104 8.83 12.62 6.99
CA GLU A 104 8.13 11.75 7.95
C GLU A 104 6.65 12.10 8.15
N ASP A 105 6.21 13.28 7.67
CA ASP A 105 4.88 13.84 7.89
C ASP A 105 3.90 13.60 6.72
N LEU A 106 4.25 12.79 5.73
CA LEU A 106 3.37 12.46 4.62
C LEU A 106 2.26 11.50 5.05
N ASN A 107 1.04 11.75 4.59
CA ASN A 107 -0.01 10.76 4.73
C ASN A 107 0.19 9.60 3.73
N PRO A 108 -0.40 8.40 3.98
CA PRO A 108 -0.19 7.22 3.13
C PRO A 108 -0.66 7.39 1.67
N ILE A 109 -1.60 8.27 1.41
CA ILE A 109 -2.10 8.54 0.04
C ILE A 109 -1.14 9.48 -0.69
N GLU A 110 -0.67 10.55 -0.05
CA GLU A 110 0.37 11.44 -0.61
C GLU A 110 1.64 10.65 -0.96
N GLU A 111 2.07 9.75 -0.07
CA GLU A 111 3.21 8.87 -0.32
C GLU A 111 2.98 8.01 -1.57
N ALA A 112 1.80 7.40 -1.70
CA ALA A 112 1.44 6.57 -2.84
C ALA A 112 1.38 7.37 -4.16
N GLU A 113 0.80 8.56 -4.13
CA GLU A 113 0.74 9.47 -5.29
C GLU A 113 2.13 9.91 -5.73
N GLY A 114 3.01 10.24 -4.79
CA GLY A 114 4.39 10.56 -5.09
C GLY A 114 5.13 9.40 -5.78
N TYR A 115 4.94 8.15 -5.32
CA TYR A 115 5.49 6.98 -6.00
C TYR A 115 4.93 6.81 -7.40
N GLN A 116 3.63 7.04 -7.59
CA GLN A 116 3.00 6.98 -8.91
C GLN A 116 3.59 8.03 -9.86
N VAL A 117 3.85 9.25 -9.37
CA VAL A 117 4.48 10.33 -10.16
C VAL A 117 5.90 9.92 -10.58
N LEU A 118 6.73 9.39 -9.66
CA LEU A 118 8.07 8.93 -9.98
C LEU A 118 8.05 7.84 -11.07
N MET A 119 7.12 6.90 -10.98
CA MET A 119 7.01 5.83 -11.97
C MET A 119 6.50 6.34 -13.33
N SER A 120 5.50 7.22 -13.35
CA SER A 120 4.85 7.65 -14.59
C SER A 120 5.64 8.75 -15.33
N GLN A 121 6.16 9.75 -14.61
CA GLN A 121 6.85 10.88 -15.24
C GLN A 121 8.34 10.63 -15.47
N TYR A 122 8.97 9.84 -14.58
CA TYR A 122 10.40 9.54 -14.66
C TYR A 122 10.71 8.13 -15.18
N ASN A 123 9.66 7.36 -15.57
CA ASN A 123 9.77 6.00 -16.10
C ASN A 123 10.53 5.04 -15.17
N MET A 124 10.37 5.21 -13.86
CA MET A 124 11.00 4.35 -12.86
C MET A 124 10.17 3.07 -12.66
N THR A 125 10.84 1.96 -12.48
CA THR A 125 10.24 0.73 -11.98
C THR A 125 9.96 0.85 -10.47
N GLN A 126 9.12 -0.05 -9.93
CA GLN A 126 8.88 -0.11 -8.47
C GLN A 126 10.17 -0.38 -7.68
N GLU A 127 11.11 -1.13 -8.25
CA GLU A 127 12.40 -1.43 -7.65
C GLU A 127 13.27 -0.18 -7.57
N GLU A 128 13.42 0.54 -8.68
CA GLU A 128 14.20 1.79 -8.74
C GLU A 128 13.59 2.87 -7.84
N THR A 129 12.25 2.99 -7.82
CA THR A 129 11.56 3.92 -6.92
C THR A 129 11.89 3.58 -5.47
N ALA A 130 11.79 2.30 -5.09
CA ALA A 130 12.09 1.85 -3.73
C ALA A 130 13.54 2.16 -3.31
N GLN A 131 14.52 1.87 -4.16
CA GLN A 131 15.93 2.19 -3.92
C GLN A 131 16.14 3.70 -3.74
N ARG A 132 15.53 4.53 -4.59
CA ARG A 132 15.68 5.99 -4.55
C ARG A 132 15.11 6.63 -3.29
N VAL A 133 13.96 6.11 -2.80
CA VAL A 133 13.30 6.65 -1.59
C VAL A 133 13.75 5.95 -0.30
N GLY A 134 14.65 4.96 -0.38
CA GLY A 134 15.15 4.21 0.80
C GLY A 134 14.10 3.29 1.43
N LYS A 135 13.15 2.76 0.63
CA LYS A 135 12.11 1.84 1.09
C LYS A 135 12.27 0.47 0.44
N SER A 136 11.54 -0.53 0.95
CA SER A 136 11.47 -1.83 0.27
C SER A 136 10.52 -1.77 -0.93
N ARG A 137 10.78 -2.58 -1.97
CA ARG A 137 9.87 -2.74 -3.11
C ARG A 137 8.45 -3.11 -2.68
N SER A 138 8.32 -3.97 -1.65
CA SER A 138 7.02 -4.36 -1.10
C SER A 138 6.28 -3.21 -0.43
N ALA A 139 6.99 -2.27 0.22
CA ALA A 139 6.40 -1.06 0.79
C ALA A 139 5.83 -0.17 -0.32
N VAL A 140 6.60 0.11 -1.37
CA VAL A 140 6.16 0.89 -2.54
C VAL A 140 4.95 0.23 -3.22
N ALA A 141 5.00 -1.08 -3.47
CA ALA A 141 3.88 -1.81 -4.06
C ALA A 141 2.61 -1.75 -3.19
N ASN A 142 2.74 -1.85 -1.87
CA ASN A 142 1.62 -1.74 -0.95
C ASN A 142 1.02 -0.33 -0.89
N ALA A 143 1.86 0.71 -0.90
CA ALA A 143 1.40 2.09 -0.97
C ALA A 143 0.62 2.35 -2.28
N LEU A 144 1.16 1.99 -3.43
CA LEU A 144 0.50 2.15 -4.72
C LEU A 144 -0.88 1.48 -4.79
N ARG A 145 -1.08 0.36 -4.09
CA ARG A 145 -2.39 -0.30 -4.03
C ARG A 145 -3.45 0.55 -3.33
N LEU A 146 -3.07 1.46 -2.44
CA LEU A 146 -4.03 2.34 -1.75
C LEU A 146 -4.75 3.27 -2.71
N LEU A 147 -4.14 3.59 -3.85
CA LEU A 147 -4.76 4.41 -4.90
C LEU A 147 -5.96 3.71 -5.58
N ASN A 148 -6.15 2.41 -5.36
CA ASN A 148 -7.32 1.66 -5.82
C ASN A 148 -8.52 1.70 -4.85
N LEU A 149 -8.40 2.39 -3.72
CA LEU A 149 -9.52 2.62 -2.80
C LEU A 149 -10.53 3.59 -3.43
N CYS A 150 -11.80 3.43 -3.08
CA CYS A 150 -12.82 4.39 -3.50
C CYS A 150 -12.59 5.76 -2.83
N PRO A 151 -12.99 6.88 -3.49
CA PRO A 151 -12.67 8.22 -3.02
C PRO A 151 -13.07 8.51 -1.57
N PRO A 152 -14.27 8.09 -1.07
CA PRO A 152 -14.63 8.34 0.32
C PRO A 152 -13.69 7.66 1.34
N VAL A 153 -13.26 6.42 1.04
CA VAL A 153 -12.34 5.68 1.92
C VAL A 153 -10.93 6.27 1.84
N ARG A 154 -10.51 6.73 0.65
CA ARG A 154 -9.22 7.41 0.48
C ARG A 154 -9.15 8.67 1.34
N ALA A 155 -10.18 9.52 1.32
CA ALA A 155 -10.27 10.70 2.18
C ALA A 155 -10.19 10.35 3.68
N MET A 156 -10.78 9.22 4.12
CA MET A 156 -10.67 8.78 5.51
C MET A 156 -9.23 8.37 5.90
N VAL A 157 -8.44 7.90 4.94
CA VAL A 157 -7.01 7.59 5.16
C VAL A 157 -6.17 8.86 5.17
N GLU A 158 -6.44 9.81 4.29
CA GLU A 158 -5.80 11.13 4.23
C GLU A 158 -5.99 11.90 5.52
N ASP A 159 -7.21 11.89 6.08
CA ASP A 159 -7.57 12.52 7.36
C ASP A 159 -7.04 11.76 8.59
N GLY A 160 -6.38 10.62 8.41
CA GLY A 160 -5.87 9.77 9.51
C GLY A 160 -6.94 9.03 10.30
N ARG A 161 -8.23 9.09 9.90
CA ARG A 161 -9.32 8.33 10.53
C ARG A 161 -9.17 6.82 10.34
N LEU A 162 -8.64 6.40 9.20
CA LEU A 162 -8.27 5.01 8.93
C LEU A 162 -6.76 4.88 8.80
N THR A 163 -6.19 3.87 9.45
CA THR A 163 -4.76 3.58 9.31
C THR A 163 -4.46 2.87 7.98
N ASN A 164 -3.19 2.89 7.57
CA ASN A 164 -2.71 2.13 6.41
C ASN A 164 -3.10 0.63 6.46
N GLY A 165 -3.07 0.03 7.67
CA GLY A 165 -3.50 -1.36 7.87
C GLY A 165 -4.96 -1.59 7.54
N HIS A 166 -5.86 -0.71 8.02
CA HIS A 166 -7.29 -0.75 7.70
C HIS A 166 -7.53 -0.58 6.20
N ALA A 167 -6.87 0.41 5.59
CA ALA A 167 -6.94 0.71 4.16
C ALA A 167 -6.58 -0.52 3.30
N ARG A 168 -5.46 -1.17 3.63
CA ARG A 168 -5.00 -2.38 2.93
C ARG A 168 -5.98 -3.55 3.05
N ALA A 169 -6.59 -3.73 4.22
CA ALA A 169 -7.58 -4.77 4.44
C ALA A 169 -8.85 -4.57 3.58
N LEU A 170 -9.22 -3.32 3.27
CA LEU A 170 -10.40 -2.99 2.48
C LEU A 170 -10.23 -3.19 0.96
N LEU A 171 -9.00 -3.25 0.44
CA LEU A 171 -8.72 -3.36 -1.00
C LEU A 171 -9.42 -4.52 -1.74
N PRO A 172 -9.64 -5.72 -1.14
CA PRO A 172 -10.32 -6.81 -1.82
C PRO A 172 -11.83 -6.60 -2.04
N LEU A 173 -12.40 -5.58 -1.39
CA LEU A 173 -13.84 -5.30 -1.45
C LEU A 173 -14.21 -4.44 -2.67
N SER A 174 -15.45 -4.56 -3.14
CA SER A 174 -16.03 -3.63 -4.11
C SER A 174 -16.18 -2.22 -3.49
N PRO A 175 -16.19 -1.14 -4.30
CA PRO A 175 -16.28 0.24 -3.79
C PRO A 175 -17.41 0.46 -2.77
N ALA A 176 -18.62 -0.05 -3.04
CA ALA A 176 -19.76 0.06 -2.14
C ALA A 176 -19.53 -0.68 -0.79
N LEU A 177 -18.86 -1.84 -0.83
CA LEU A 177 -18.50 -2.58 0.39
C LEU A 177 -17.33 -1.95 1.12
N GLN A 178 -16.39 -1.29 0.42
CA GLN A 178 -15.32 -0.54 1.05
C GLN A 178 -15.89 0.56 1.95
N GLU A 179 -16.83 1.35 1.43
CA GLU A 179 -17.45 2.47 2.15
C GLU A 179 -18.24 2.01 3.37
N THR A 180 -19.12 1.03 3.21
CA THR A 180 -19.93 0.49 4.32
C THR A 180 -19.08 -0.17 5.39
N THR A 181 -18.02 -0.89 4.97
CA THR A 181 -17.09 -1.54 5.92
C THR A 181 -16.23 -0.49 6.63
N ALA A 182 -15.77 0.56 5.93
CA ALA A 182 -15.04 1.66 6.54
C ALA A 182 -15.87 2.37 7.62
N ALA A 183 -17.15 2.66 7.35
CA ALA A 183 -18.08 3.22 8.34
C ALA A 183 -18.24 2.29 9.56
N THR A 184 -18.30 0.97 9.34
CA THR A 184 -18.38 -0.02 10.42
C THR A 184 -17.11 -0.06 11.27
N ILE A 185 -15.92 0.05 10.66
CA ILE A 185 -14.64 0.12 11.35
C ILE A 185 -14.61 1.33 12.29
N LEU A 186 -14.97 2.51 11.78
CA LEU A 186 -14.97 3.75 12.55
C LEU A 186 -16.00 3.73 13.67
N LYS A 187 -17.21 3.20 13.41
CA LYS A 187 -18.28 3.14 14.42
C LYS A 187 -17.95 2.22 15.60
N ASN A 188 -17.26 1.11 15.34
CA ASN A 188 -17.00 0.07 16.33
C ASN A 188 -15.54 0.04 16.79
N ASP A 189 -14.72 1.00 16.39
CA ASP A 189 -13.29 1.10 16.68
C ASP A 189 -12.55 -0.25 16.47
N LEU A 190 -12.75 -0.86 15.29
CA LEU A 190 -12.19 -2.17 15.00
C LEU A 190 -10.69 -2.08 14.78
N SER A 191 -9.95 -3.02 15.36
CA SER A 191 -8.52 -3.18 15.07
C SER A 191 -8.30 -3.72 13.64
N VAL A 192 -7.08 -3.57 13.10
CA VAL A 192 -6.69 -4.11 11.78
C VAL A 192 -7.01 -5.60 11.66
N ARG A 193 -6.71 -6.40 12.69
CA ARG A 193 -7.00 -7.85 12.70
C ARG A 193 -8.50 -8.17 12.64
N GLN A 194 -9.32 -7.41 13.36
CA GLN A 194 -10.79 -7.56 13.31
C GLN A 194 -11.32 -7.16 11.95
N THR A 195 -10.76 -6.10 11.36
CA THR A 195 -11.08 -5.66 9.98
C THR A 195 -10.75 -6.74 8.97
N GLU A 196 -9.56 -7.34 9.03
CA GLU A 196 -9.17 -8.45 8.15
C GLU A 196 -10.13 -9.65 8.26
N GLN A 197 -10.55 -10.00 9.48
CA GLN A 197 -11.53 -11.07 9.72
C GLN A 197 -12.91 -10.72 9.14
N LEU A 198 -13.35 -9.46 9.29
CA LEU A 198 -14.61 -8.98 8.73
C LEU A 198 -14.58 -9.05 7.19
N VAL A 199 -13.52 -8.53 6.58
CA VAL A 199 -13.33 -8.58 5.13
C VAL A 199 -13.28 -10.01 4.62
N LYS A 200 -12.58 -10.91 5.32
CA LYS A 200 -12.52 -12.33 4.96
C LYS A 200 -13.91 -12.99 4.99
N LYS A 201 -14.77 -12.64 5.95
CA LYS A 201 -16.16 -13.12 6.00
C LYS A 201 -16.98 -12.56 4.82
N LEU A 202 -16.84 -11.28 4.51
CA LEU A 202 -17.55 -10.64 3.40
C LEU A 202 -17.11 -11.19 2.02
N THR A 203 -15.83 -11.49 1.86
CA THR A 203 -15.30 -12.10 0.63
C THR A 203 -15.59 -13.59 0.53
N ALA A 204 -15.59 -14.33 1.66
CA ALA A 204 -15.95 -15.74 1.69
C ALA A 204 -17.44 -15.97 1.41
N GLY A 205 -18.31 -15.03 1.82
CA GLY A 205 -19.74 -15.04 1.48
C GLY A 205 -20.03 -14.79 0.00
N LYS A 206 -19.05 -14.29 -0.75
CA LYS A 206 -19.13 -14.05 -2.21
C LYS A 206 -18.49 -15.14 -3.08
N LYS A 207 -18.10 -16.29 -2.51
CA LYS A 207 -18.02 -17.48 -3.34
C LYS A 207 -19.47 -17.76 -3.76
N GLU A 208 -19.86 -17.24 -4.90
CA GLU A 208 -21.05 -17.65 -5.63
C GLU A 208 -21.06 -19.17 -5.56
N LYS A 209 -22.10 -19.72 -4.89
CA LYS A 209 -22.52 -21.07 -5.25
C LYS A 209 -22.64 -21.01 -6.76
N PRO A 210 -21.98 -21.89 -7.51
CA PRO A 210 -22.18 -21.93 -8.94
C PRO A 210 -23.70 -21.96 -9.15
N SER A 211 -24.20 -20.93 -9.80
CA SER A 211 -25.59 -20.87 -10.25
C SER A 211 -25.85 -22.18 -10.98
N PRO A 212 -26.93 -22.91 -10.69
CA PRO A 212 -27.25 -24.09 -11.44
C PRO A 212 -27.70 -23.66 -12.83
N ALA A 213 -26.70 -23.49 -13.72
CA ALA A 213 -26.95 -23.38 -15.13
C ALA A 213 -27.21 -24.78 -15.67
N GLY A 214 -28.45 -25.07 -15.91
CA GLY A 214 -28.89 -26.31 -16.55
C GLY A 214 -29.29 -27.38 -15.54
N LEU A 215 -30.46 -27.96 -15.72
CA LEU A 215 -30.96 -29.19 -15.13
C LEU A 215 -30.02 -30.38 -15.46
N THR A 216 -28.86 -30.43 -14.80
CA THR A 216 -28.09 -31.66 -14.67
C THR A 216 -28.56 -32.29 -13.38
N VAL A 217 -29.39 -33.32 -13.51
CA VAL A 217 -29.69 -34.28 -12.43
C VAL A 217 -28.33 -34.65 -11.81
N ASP A 218 -28.15 -34.30 -10.54
CA ASP A 218 -26.90 -34.67 -9.84
C ASP A 218 -26.99 -36.14 -9.51
N TYR A 219 -26.60 -37.02 -10.48
CA TYR A 219 -26.60 -38.46 -10.35
C TYR A 219 -25.91 -38.93 -9.08
N ALA A 220 -24.94 -38.18 -8.53
CA ALA A 220 -24.29 -38.55 -7.30
C ALA A 220 -25.20 -38.33 -6.09
N GLN A 221 -26.04 -37.30 -6.12
CA GLN A 221 -27.00 -37.03 -5.06
C GLN A 221 -28.20 -38.01 -5.09
N GLU A 222 -28.67 -38.33 -6.28
CA GLU A 222 -29.73 -39.31 -6.50
C GLU A 222 -29.27 -40.71 -6.13
N ALA A 223 -28.09 -41.13 -6.57
CA ALA A 223 -27.46 -42.38 -6.19
C ALA A 223 -27.17 -42.49 -4.68
N ALA A 224 -26.77 -41.41 -4.02
CA ALA A 224 -26.58 -41.36 -2.58
C ALA A 224 -27.89 -41.55 -1.82
N ARG A 225 -28.99 -40.97 -2.34
CA ARG A 225 -30.34 -41.15 -1.77
C ARG A 225 -30.85 -42.57 -1.91
N ASP A 226 -30.71 -43.17 -3.09
CA ASP A 226 -31.13 -44.53 -3.37
C ASP A 226 -30.35 -45.55 -2.52
N LEU A 227 -29.03 -45.39 -2.45
CA LEU A 227 -28.19 -46.19 -1.57
C LEU A 227 -28.55 -46.02 -0.10
N GLY A 228 -28.79 -44.82 0.36
CA GLY A 228 -29.21 -44.51 1.73
C GLY A 228 -30.57 -45.15 2.06
N ASN A 229 -31.53 -45.08 1.16
CA ASN A 229 -32.84 -45.72 1.30
C ASN A 229 -32.75 -47.24 1.30
N THR A 230 -31.91 -47.82 0.43
CA THR A 230 -31.74 -49.28 0.34
C THR A 230 -31.02 -49.84 1.55
N LEU A 231 -30.03 -49.12 2.09
CA LEU A 231 -29.23 -49.56 3.25
C LEU A 231 -29.79 -49.08 4.60
N GLY A 232 -30.84 -48.24 4.59
CA GLY A 232 -31.46 -47.69 5.80
C GLY A 232 -30.55 -46.78 6.62
N ARG A 233 -29.55 -46.15 6.00
CA ARG A 233 -28.50 -45.35 6.67
C ARG A 233 -28.05 -44.17 5.88
N GLY A 234 -27.39 -43.18 6.52
CA GLY A 234 -26.83 -42.01 5.86
C GLY A 234 -25.75 -42.39 4.83
N CYS A 235 -25.93 -41.96 3.60
CA CYS A 235 -24.96 -42.15 2.50
C CYS A 235 -24.58 -40.83 1.88
N ARG A 236 -23.27 -40.62 1.64
CA ARG A 236 -22.76 -39.46 0.92
C ARG A 236 -21.79 -39.87 -0.18
N ILE A 237 -22.01 -39.41 -1.40
CA ILE A 237 -21.14 -39.68 -2.53
C ILE A 237 -20.39 -38.35 -2.87
N ILE A 238 -19.06 -38.38 -2.81
CA ILE A 238 -18.18 -37.27 -3.13
C ILE A 238 -17.47 -37.59 -4.42
N SER A 239 -17.84 -36.89 -5.49
CA SER A 239 -17.26 -37.09 -6.83
C SER A 239 -16.00 -36.23 -7.00
N GLY A 240 -14.90 -36.83 -7.47
CA GLY A 240 -13.67 -36.13 -7.82
C GLY A 240 -13.26 -36.40 -9.28
N LYS A 241 -12.39 -35.57 -9.85
CA LYS A 241 -11.99 -35.65 -11.27
C LYS A 241 -11.34 -36.97 -11.70
N LYS A 242 -10.72 -37.73 -10.79
CA LYS A 242 -10.07 -39.02 -11.09
C LYS A 242 -10.56 -40.17 -10.22
N LYS A 243 -11.07 -39.90 -9.02
CA LYS A 243 -11.62 -40.90 -8.09
C LYS A 243 -12.64 -40.24 -7.20
N GLY A 244 -13.70 -40.93 -6.91
CA GLY A 244 -14.72 -40.56 -5.95
C GLY A 244 -14.58 -41.32 -4.62
N ARG A 245 -15.38 -40.93 -3.63
CA ARG A 245 -15.45 -41.56 -2.32
C ARG A 245 -16.93 -41.69 -1.92
N ILE A 246 -17.28 -42.85 -1.37
CA ILE A 246 -18.59 -43.12 -0.76
C ILE A 246 -18.39 -43.20 0.76
N GLU A 247 -19.16 -42.43 1.50
CA GLU A 247 -19.21 -42.45 2.96
C GLU A 247 -20.55 -43.03 3.40
N LEU A 248 -20.51 -44.07 4.23
CA LEU A 248 -21.67 -44.72 4.82
C LEU A 248 -21.61 -44.54 6.33
N GLU A 249 -22.73 -44.17 6.95
CA GLU A 249 -22.84 -44.08 8.41
C GLU A 249 -23.11 -45.47 8.98
N TYR A 250 -22.55 -45.76 10.18
CA TYR A 250 -22.87 -46.97 10.96
C TYR A 250 -23.03 -46.61 12.43
N TYR A 251 -23.86 -47.36 13.14
CA TYR A 251 -24.28 -47.08 14.50
C TYR A 251 -23.89 -48.26 15.45
N GLY A 252 -22.58 -48.32 15.78
CA GLY A 252 -22.02 -49.35 16.65
C GLY A 252 -21.33 -50.48 15.91
N VAL A 253 -20.75 -51.41 16.68
CA VAL A 253 -19.90 -52.49 16.13
C VAL A 253 -20.73 -53.56 15.40
N ASP A 254 -21.90 -53.86 15.89
CA ASP A 254 -22.79 -54.87 15.30
C ASP A 254 -23.30 -54.42 13.94
N ASP A 255 -23.76 -53.17 13.84
CA ASP A 255 -24.17 -52.55 12.56
C ASP A 255 -23.02 -52.43 11.54
N LEU A 256 -21.79 -52.21 12.02
CA LEU A 256 -20.61 -52.22 11.17
C LEU A 256 -20.35 -53.62 10.58
N ASN A 257 -20.52 -54.65 11.37
CA ASN A 257 -20.34 -56.04 10.91
C ASN A 257 -21.37 -56.43 9.84
N GLU A 258 -22.66 -56.10 10.06
CA GLU A 258 -23.70 -56.29 9.06
C GLU A 258 -23.42 -55.55 7.75
N LEU A 259 -22.93 -54.30 7.84
CA LEU A 259 -22.55 -53.52 6.68
C LEU A 259 -21.36 -54.13 5.92
N LEU A 260 -20.36 -54.63 6.64
CA LEU A 260 -19.21 -55.32 6.04
C LEU A 260 -19.62 -56.61 5.34
N GLU A 261 -20.52 -57.42 5.95
CA GLU A 261 -21.05 -58.62 5.32
C GLU A 261 -21.82 -58.28 4.03
N ALA A 262 -22.66 -57.26 4.04
CA ALA A 262 -23.39 -56.78 2.87
C ALA A 262 -22.44 -56.34 1.76
N LEU A 263 -21.37 -55.63 2.09
CA LEU A 263 -20.34 -55.18 1.13
C LEU A 263 -19.51 -56.36 0.59
N HIS A 264 -19.26 -57.41 1.37
CA HIS A 264 -18.54 -58.61 0.94
C HIS A 264 -19.35 -59.46 -0.07
N THR A 265 -20.67 -59.35 -0.06
CA THR A 265 -21.54 -60.08 -1.03
C THR A 265 -21.54 -59.43 -2.42
N ILE A 266 -21.00 -58.21 -2.56
CA ILE A 266 -20.85 -57.55 -3.85
C ILE A 266 -19.73 -58.26 -4.64
N LYS A 267 -20.11 -59.17 -5.52
CA LYS A 267 -19.18 -59.85 -6.43
C LYS A 267 -18.40 -58.82 -7.28
N LYS A 268 -17.07 -58.94 -7.28
CA LYS A 268 -16.26 -58.29 -8.34
C LYS A 268 -16.73 -58.82 -9.70
N PRO A 269 -16.91 -57.93 -10.70
CA PRO A 269 -17.17 -58.35 -12.07
C PRO A 269 -16.02 -59.18 -12.62
#